data_3a20be7ef19345227f869a02dba1f312
#
_entry.id   3a20be7ef19345227f869a02dba1f312
#
_cell.length_a   1.000
_cell.length_b   1.000
_cell.length_c   1.000
_cell.angle_alpha   90.00
_cell.angle_beta   90.00
_cell.angle_gamma   90.00
#
_symmetry.space_group_name_H-M   'P 1'
#
loop_
_entity.id
_entity.type
_entity.pdbx_description
1 polymer ?
#
loop_
_entity_poly.entity_id
_entity_poly.type
_entity_poly.pdbx_seq_one_letter_code
_entity_poly.pdbx_strand_id
1 'polypeptide(L)'
;PNTAGAYSTKDAVRMAKLGREILGGKNLLKLEVLDDPKTLLPKMDSTLEAAEILVRDGFEVMVYCTADYESCMKLEDIGCVSIMPLAAPIGSGQGIAEPQKIQKIIDSVSVPVIIDAGIGTASDASIAMEMGADAVLLNTAIAKSENPTQMALAMKLAVESGRLAHKSGRIPKSQPSPSSPEKGIIES
;
A
#
# COMPACT_ATOMS: atom_id res chain seq x y z
N PRO A 1 -12.39 3.67 -11.46
CA PRO A 1 -12.37 5.08 -11.03
C PRO A 1 -11.62 5.30 -9.73
N ASN A 2 -11.38 6.57 -9.34
CA ASN A 2 -10.77 6.98 -8.09
C ASN A 2 -11.56 8.19 -7.56
N THR A 3 -11.78 8.25 -6.25
CA THR A 3 -12.45 9.38 -5.58
C THR A 3 -11.47 10.40 -5.00
N ALA A 4 -10.24 10.47 -5.50
CA ALA A 4 -9.25 11.45 -5.09
C ALA A 4 -9.83 12.89 -5.15
N GLY A 5 -9.64 13.64 -4.07
CA GLY A 5 -10.22 14.98 -3.91
C GLY A 5 -11.62 15.01 -3.29
N ALA A 6 -12.15 13.87 -2.83
CA ALA A 6 -13.34 13.85 -2.00
C ALA A 6 -12.98 14.18 -0.53
N TYR A 7 -13.74 15.07 0.08
CA TYR A 7 -13.58 15.46 1.50
C TYR A 7 -14.79 15.09 2.36
N SER A 8 -15.73 14.38 1.78
CA SER A 8 -16.92 13.87 2.47
C SER A 8 -17.38 12.53 1.88
N THR A 9 -18.05 11.72 2.70
CA THR A 9 -18.75 10.50 2.26
C THR A 9 -19.62 10.74 1.04
N LYS A 10 -20.43 11.82 1.06
CA LYS A 10 -21.34 12.18 -0.02
C LYS A 10 -20.62 12.43 -1.34
N ASP A 11 -19.52 13.15 -1.31
CA ASP A 11 -18.74 13.47 -2.51
C ASP A 11 -18.09 12.21 -3.07
N ALA A 12 -17.47 11.39 -2.22
CA ALA A 12 -16.86 10.12 -2.63
C ALA A 12 -17.87 9.19 -3.31
N VAL A 13 -19.04 9.00 -2.70
CA VAL A 13 -20.11 8.16 -3.27
C VAL A 13 -20.60 8.72 -4.61
N ARG A 14 -20.80 10.04 -4.71
CA ARG A 14 -21.20 10.69 -5.96
C ARG A 14 -20.15 10.51 -7.07
N MET A 15 -18.89 10.75 -6.75
CA MET A 15 -17.76 10.59 -7.70
C MET A 15 -17.64 9.14 -8.18
N ALA A 16 -17.76 8.17 -7.27
CA ALA A 16 -17.73 6.76 -7.61
C ALA A 16 -18.83 6.37 -8.60
N LYS A 17 -20.08 6.78 -8.32
CA LYS A 17 -21.25 6.50 -9.19
C LYS A 17 -21.09 7.11 -10.58
N LEU A 18 -20.69 8.38 -10.66
CA LEU A 18 -20.42 9.05 -11.94
C LEU A 18 -19.28 8.37 -12.70
N GLY A 19 -18.19 8.00 -12.00
CA GLY A 19 -17.08 7.28 -12.60
C GLY A 19 -17.49 5.92 -13.17
N ARG A 20 -18.37 5.18 -12.48
CA ARG A 20 -18.92 3.92 -12.97
C ARG A 20 -19.72 4.09 -14.26
N GLU A 21 -20.59 5.11 -14.31
CA GLU A 21 -21.37 5.42 -15.52
C GLU A 21 -20.47 5.76 -16.71
N ILE A 22 -19.50 6.66 -16.52
CA ILE A 22 -18.55 7.08 -17.56
C ILE A 22 -17.72 5.91 -18.08
N LEU A 23 -17.35 4.96 -17.21
CA LEU A 23 -16.51 3.81 -17.54
C LEU A 23 -17.32 2.56 -17.96
N GLY A 24 -18.58 2.73 -18.34
CA GLY A 24 -19.40 1.65 -18.87
C GLY A 24 -19.74 0.55 -17.85
N GLY A 25 -19.99 0.93 -16.60
CA GLY A 25 -20.46 0.02 -15.55
C GLY A 25 -19.34 -0.72 -14.80
N LYS A 26 -18.07 -0.33 -14.92
CA LYS A 26 -16.96 -0.95 -14.19
C LYS A 26 -17.04 -0.63 -12.70
N ASN A 27 -16.98 -1.67 -11.86
CA ASN A 27 -17.16 -1.58 -10.42
C ASN A 27 -15.88 -1.42 -9.61
N LEU A 28 -14.70 -1.73 -10.16
CA LEU A 28 -13.43 -1.57 -9.44
C LEU A 28 -13.17 -0.09 -9.16
N LEU A 29 -12.99 0.25 -7.89
CA LEU A 29 -12.90 1.62 -7.40
C LEU A 29 -11.75 1.76 -6.41
N LYS A 30 -10.89 2.77 -6.57
CA LYS A 30 -10.04 3.25 -5.47
C LYS A 30 -10.80 4.32 -4.69
N LEU A 31 -11.09 4.03 -3.43
CA LEU A 31 -11.79 4.94 -2.51
C LEU A 31 -10.77 5.77 -1.72
N GLU A 32 -10.91 7.07 -1.81
CA GLU A 32 -10.21 8.05 -0.98
C GLU A 32 -11.24 9.03 -0.42
N VAL A 33 -11.24 9.26 0.90
CA VAL A 33 -11.92 10.38 1.55
C VAL A 33 -10.91 11.08 2.43
N LEU A 34 -10.60 12.34 2.12
CA LEU A 34 -9.52 13.09 2.74
C LEU A 34 -10.04 14.00 3.85
N ASP A 35 -9.25 14.20 4.88
CA ASP A 35 -9.61 15.08 5.99
C ASP A 35 -9.28 16.56 5.67
N ASP A 36 -8.07 16.80 5.21
CA ASP A 36 -7.54 18.15 4.98
C ASP A 36 -6.77 18.21 3.65
N PRO A 37 -6.98 19.23 2.81
CA PRO A 37 -6.31 19.38 1.51
C PRO A 37 -4.80 19.60 1.61
N LYS A 38 -4.27 19.95 2.79
CA LYS A 38 -2.82 20.13 2.98
C LYS A 38 -2.11 18.86 3.40
N THR A 39 -2.75 18.05 4.24
CA THR A 39 -2.18 16.81 4.77
C THR A 39 -2.50 15.60 3.90
N LEU A 40 -3.64 15.62 3.22
CA LEU A 40 -4.18 14.52 2.42
C LEU A 40 -4.32 13.21 3.22
N LEU A 41 -4.46 13.30 4.53
CA LEU A 41 -4.67 12.15 5.39
C LEU A 41 -6.09 11.61 5.21
N PRO A 42 -6.29 10.28 5.32
CA PRO A 42 -7.61 9.69 5.24
C PRO A 42 -8.49 10.13 6.41
N LYS A 43 -9.72 10.52 6.12
CA LYS A 43 -10.78 10.79 7.10
C LYS A 43 -11.51 9.50 7.42
N MET A 44 -11.02 8.74 8.39
CA MET A 44 -11.43 7.36 8.59
C MET A 44 -12.92 7.14 8.82
N ASP A 45 -13.60 7.96 9.62
CA ASP A 45 -15.04 7.83 9.84
C ASP A 45 -15.83 7.93 8.52
N SER A 46 -15.50 8.95 7.71
CA SER A 46 -16.12 9.14 6.39
C SER A 46 -15.70 8.07 5.38
N THR A 47 -14.49 7.53 5.51
CA THR A 47 -13.98 6.43 4.66
C THR A 47 -14.74 5.14 4.94
N LEU A 48 -14.94 4.78 6.21
CA LEU A 48 -15.71 3.60 6.62
C LEU A 48 -17.17 3.69 6.14
N GLU A 49 -17.80 4.84 6.36
CA GLU A 49 -19.19 5.08 5.90
C GLU A 49 -19.30 4.99 4.36
N ALA A 50 -18.38 5.61 3.63
CA ALA A 50 -18.36 5.54 2.16
C ALA A 50 -18.11 4.12 1.66
N ALA A 51 -17.20 3.38 2.27
CA ALA A 51 -16.92 1.99 1.92
C ALA A 51 -18.15 1.11 2.08
N GLU A 52 -18.87 1.23 3.22
CA GLU A 52 -20.10 0.48 3.46
C GLU A 52 -21.18 0.74 2.40
N ILE A 53 -21.40 2.02 2.04
CA ILE A 53 -22.37 2.39 1.01
C ILE A 53 -21.95 1.81 -0.35
N LEU A 54 -20.69 1.96 -0.72
CA LEU A 54 -20.19 1.58 -2.04
C LEU A 54 -20.12 0.06 -2.23
N VAL A 55 -19.69 -0.69 -1.22
CA VAL A 55 -19.71 -2.17 -1.25
C VAL A 55 -21.14 -2.67 -1.38
N ARG A 56 -22.10 -2.10 -0.62
CA ARG A 56 -23.54 -2.43 -0.74
C ARG A 56 -24.09 -2.11 -2.13
N ASP A 57 -23.59 -1.06 -2.77
CA ASP A 57 -23.97 -0.67 -4.14
C ASP A 57 -23.26 -1.50 -5.23
N GLY A 58 -22.49 -2.55 -4.85
CA GLY A 58 -21.84 -3.50 -5.74
C GLY A 58 -20.50 -3.01 -6.32
N PHE A 59 -19.82 -2.05 -5.67
CA PHE A 59 -18.46 -1.70 -6.04
C PHE A 59 -17.45 -2.69 -5.41
N GLU A 60 -16.39 -2.96 -6.15
CA GLU A 60 -15.17 -3.62 -5.70
C GLU A 60 -14.20 -2.55 -5.17
N VAL A 61 -14.23 -2.32 -3.85
CA VAL A 61 -13.57 -1.16 -3.24
C VAL A 61 -12.14 -1.52 -2.82
N MET A 62 -11.16 -0.85 -3.41
CA MET A 62 -9.78 -0.74 -2.94
C MET A 62 -9.69 0.55 -2.11
N VAL A 63 -9.35 0.47 -0.82
CA VAL A 63 -9.55 1.61 0.08
C VAL A 63 -8.24 2.18 0.63
N TYR A 64 -7.98 3.47 0.35
CA TYR A 64 -6.91 4.24 0.99
C TYR A 64 -7.28 4.56 2.43
N CYS A 65 -6.41 4.20 3.38
CA CYS A 65 -6.68 4.30 4.81
C CYS A 65 -5.41 4.63 5.62
N THR A 66 -5.60 4.96 6.90
CA THR A 66 -4.50 5.03 7.86
C THR A 66 -3.94 3.64 8.16
N ALA A 67 -2.68 3.57 8.61
CA ALA A 67 -2.06 2.32 9.07
C ALA A 67 -2.54 1.96 10.50
N ASP A 68 -3.86 2.03 10.72
CA ASP A 68 -4.52 1.64 11.96
C ASP A 68 -5.14 0.25 11.80
N TYR A 69 -4.72 -0.67 12.65
CA TYR A 69 -5.13 -2.07 12.59
C TYR A 69 -6.65 -2.26 12.68
N GLU A 70 -7.30 -1.61 13.64
CA GLU A 70 -8.75 -1.79 13.85
C GLU A 70 -9.56 -1.26 12.67
N SER A 71 -9.15 -0.14 12.11
CA SER A 71 -9.77 0.43 10.91
C SER A 71 -9.60 -0.48 9.69
N CYS A 72 -8.41 -1.05 9.51
CA CYS A 72 -8.15 -1.98 8.41
C CYS A 72 -9.01 -3.25 8.50
N MET A 73 -9.14 -3.83 9.70
CA MET A 73 -10.01 -4.99 9.92
C MET A 73 -11.48 -4.67 9.64
N LYS A 74 -11.97 -3.51 10.10
CA LYS A 74 -13.34 -3.07 9.80
C LYS A 74 -13.59 -2.89 8.29
N LEU A 75 -12.62 -2.37 7.56
CA LEU A 75 -12.73 -2.21 6.10
C LEU A 75 -12.79 -3.56 5.39
N GLU A 76 -12.03 -4.55 5.84
CA GLU A 76 -12.14 -5.93 5.36
C GLU A 76 -13.50 -6.54 5.67
N ASP A 77 -13.98 -6.41 6.92
CA ASP A 77 -15.31 -6.89 7.34
C ASP A 77 -16.46 -6.25 6.54
N ILE A 78 -16.32 -4.99 6.15
CA ILE A 78 -17.27 -4.31 5.24
C ILE A 78 -17.30 -4.97 3.85
N GLY A 79 -16.22 -5.63 3.45
CA GLY A 79 -16.09 -6.30 2.15
C GLY A 79 -15.25 -5.52 1.14
N CYS A 80 -14.34 -4.67 1.57
CA CYS A 80 -13.36 -4.07 0.68
C CYS A 80 -12.46 -5.16 0.07
N VAL A 81 -12.19 -5.07 -1.23
CA VAL A 81 -11.40 -6.07 -1.96
C VAL A 81 -9.89 -5.88 -1.83
N SER A 82 -9.45 -4.76 -1.29
CA SER A 82 -8.04 -4.48 -0.97
C SER A 82 -7.95 -3.38 0.08
N ILE A 83 -7.01 -3.53 1.01
CA ILE A 83 -6.67 -2.53 2.02
C ILE A 83 -5.38 -1.81 1.58
N MET A 84 -5.43 -0.47 1.58
CA MET A 84 -4.34 0.36 1.08
C MET A 84 -3.84 1.33 2.18
N PRO A 85 -3.11 0.82 3.19
CA PRO A 85 -2.60 1.66 4.27
C PRO A 85 -1.49 2.59 3.77
N LEU A 86 -1.51 3.83 4.22
CA LEU A 86 -0.40 4.75 3.95
C LEU A 86 0.86 4.32 4.72
N ALA A 87 2.02 4.34 4.07
CA ALA A 87 3.31 4.15 4.74
C ALA A 87 3.76 5.44 5.47
N ALA A 88 3.51 6.59 4.85
CA ALA A 88 3.70 7.94 5.36
C ALA A 88 2.81 8.91 4.56
N PRO A 89 2.66 10.19 4.96
CA PRO A 89 1.80 11.13 4.26
C PRO A 89 2.11 11.25 2.76
N ILE A 90 1.09 11.45 1.94
CA ILE A 90 1.21 11.57 0.48
C ILE A 90 2.27 12.63 0.12
N GLY A 91 3.21 12.25 -0.74
CA GLY A 91 4.25 13.15 -1.25
C GLY A 91 5.39 13.45 -0.28
N SER A 92 5.38 12.86 0.93
CA SER A 92 6.42 13.09 1.95
C SER A 92 7.76 12.41 1.63
N GLY A 93 7.74 11.27 0.94
CA GLY A 93 8.95 10.49 0.66
C GLY A 93 9.65 9.95 1.92
N GLN A 94 8.92 9.79 3.03
CA GLN A 94 9.48 9.37 4.32
C GLN A 94 9.66 7.85 4.43
N GLY A 95 9.27 7.09 3.41
CA GLY A 95 9.30 5.63 3.43
C GLY A 95 8.25 5.03 4.35
N ILE A 96 8.55 3.90 4.95
CA ILE A 96 7.65 3.20 5.88
C ILE A 96 7.89 3.71 7.30
N ALA A 97 7.10 4.70 7.73
CA ALA A 97 7.29 5.38 9.01
C ALA A 97 7.02 4.46 10.23
N GLU A 98 6.04 3.57 10.12
CA GLU A 98 5.61 2.69 11.22
C GLU A 98 5.58 1.21 10.78
N PRO A 99 6.75 0.58 10.54
CA PRO A 99 6.81 -0.76 9.96
C PRO A 99 6.11 -1.83 10.80
N GLN A 100 6.09 -1.72 12.13
CA GLN A 100 5.40 -2.69 12.98
C GLN A 100 3.88 -2.65 12.78
N LYS A 101 3.29 -1.47 12.58
CA LYS A 101 1.85 -1.34 12.30
C LYS A 101 1.52 -1.93 10.93
N ILE A 102 2.31 -1.61 9.92
CA ILE A 102 2.14 -2.16 8.57
C ILE A 102 2.28 -3.69 8.59
N GLN A 103 3.30 -4.23 9.27
CA GLN A 103 3.48 -5.68 9.37
C GLN A 103 2.27 -6.36 10.02
N LYS A 104 1.77 -5.78 11.13
CA LYS A 104 0.58 -6.32 11.80
C LYS A 104 -0.65 -6.37 10.89
N ILE A 105 -0.83 -5.36 10.04
CA ILE A 105 -1.92 -5.33 9.06
C ILE A 105 -1.72 -6.45 8.02
N ILE A 106 -0.52 -6.53 7.42
CA ILE A 106 -0.18 -7.56 6.41
C ILE A 106 -0.44 -8.97 6.95
N ASP A 107 -0.05 -9.23 8.21
CA ASP A 107 -0.17 -10.56 8.83
C ASP A 107 -1.62 -10.91 9.22
N SER A 108 -2.53 -9.95 9.23
CA SER A 108 -3.87 -10.12 9.81
C SER A 108 -5.01 -10.09 8.80
N VAL A 109 -4.90 -9.30 7.73
CA VAL A 109 -5.96 -9.21 6.72
C VAL A 109 -5.79 -10.31 5.67
N SER A 110 -6.91 -10.79 5.13
CA SER A 110 -6.92 -11.86 4.13
C SER A 110 -7.01 -11.34 2.70
N VAL A 111 -7.38 -10.07 2.53
CA VAL A 111 -7.42 -9.40 1.23
C VAL A 111 -6.06 -8.77 0.90
N PRO A 112 -5.76 -8.52 -0.38
CA PRO A 112 -4.49 -7.89 -0.78
C PRO A 112 -4.22 -6.58 -0.04
N VAL A 113 -2.99 -6.45 0.48
CA VAL A 113 -2.48 -5.22 1.10
C VAL A 113 -1.57 -4.50 0.12
N ILE A 114 -1.95 -3.27 -0.23
CA ILE A 114 -1.19 -2.40 -1.13
C ILE A 114 -0.66 -1.22 -0.34
N ILE A 115 0.64 -1.09 -0.20
CA ILE A 115 1.22 0.06 0.49
C ILE A 115 1.06 1.29 -0.40
N ASP A 116 0.29 2.26 0.08
CA ASP A 116 -0.04 3.50 -0.63
C ASP A 116 0.58 4.70 0.08
N ALA A 117 1.10 5.64 -0.68
CA ALA A 117 1.75 6.87 -0.20
C ALA A 117 3.04 6.67 0.62
N GLY A 118 3.81 7.73 0.75
CA GLY A 118 5.02 7.78 1.58
C GLY A 118 6.29 7.21 0.96
N ILE A 119 6.20 6.31 -0.02
CA ILE A 119 7.36 5.73 -0.69
C ILE A 119 8.18 6.84 -1.35
N GLY A 120 9.46 6.95 -0.99
CA GLY A 120 10.37 7.99 -1.47
C GLY A 120 11.44 7.49 -2.44
N THR A 121 11.82 6.22 -2.33
CA THR A 121 12.88 5.63 -3.17
C THR A 121 12.70 4.12 -3.33
N ALA A 122 13.51 3.51 -4.19
CA ALA A 122 13.48 2.10 -4.51
C ALA A 122 13.63 1.18 -3.28
N SER A 123 14.48 1.53 -2.31
CA SER A 123 14.63 0.74 -1.08
C SER A 123 13.35 0.65 -0.26
N ASP A 124 12.54 1.72 -0.21
CA ASP A 124 11.26 1.71 0.52
C ASP A 124 10.29 0.73 -0.13
N ALA A 125 10.23 0.72 -1.47
CA ALA A 125 9.41 -0.23 -2.22
C ALA A 125 9.86 -1.67 -2.01
N SER A 126 11.18 -1.93 -2.00
CA SER A 126 11.73 -3.26 -1.72
C SER A 126 11.36 -3.72 -0.31
N ILE A 127 11.53 -2.85 0.70
CA ILE A 127 11.16 -3.15 2.09
C ILE A 127 9.66 -3.49 2.21
N ALA A 128 8.79 -2.70 1.59
CA ALA A 128 7.35 -2.99 1.59
C ALA A 128 7.03 -4.39 1.05
N MET A 129 7.66 -4.76 -0.06
CA MET A 129 7.48 -6.06 -0.67
C MET A 129 8.11 -7.21 0.13
N GLU A 130 9.27 -6.98 0.78
CA GLU A 130 9.91 -7.93 1.70
C GLU A 130 9.06 -8.18 2.93
N MET A 131 8.34 -7.18 3.44
CA MET A 131 7.38 -7.32 4.54
C MET A 131 6.19 -8.21 4.17
N GLY A 132 5.94 -8.44 2.89
CA GLY A 132 4.85 -9.28 2.41
C GLY A 132 3.67 -8.53 1.82
N ALA A 133 3.78 -7.22 1.62
CA ALA A 133 2.75 -6.48 0.89
C ALA A 133 2.55 -7.07 -0.51
N ASP A 134 1.32 -7.04 -1.02
CA ASP A 134 0.99 -7.56 -2.34
C ASP A 134 1.41 -6.63 -3.46
N ALA A 135 1.40 -5.32 -3.19
CA ALA A 135 1.86 -4.29 -4.11
C ALA A 135 2.25 -3.00 -3.40
N VAL A 136 2.83 -2.08 -4.15
CA VAL A 136 3.00 -0.67 -3.76
C VAL A 136 2.34 0.23 -4.80
N LEU A 137 1.72 1.31 -4.34
CA LEU A 137 1.22 2.37 -5.19
C LEU A 137 2.01 3.64 -4.91
N LEU A 138 2.62 4.21 -5.93
CA LEU A 138 3.48 5.38 -5.81
C LEU A 138 3.39 6.26 -7.06
N ASN A 139 3.61 7.55 -6.86
CA ASN A 139 3.64 8.54 -7.94
C ASN A 139 4.76 9.55 -7.69
N THR A 140 4.70 10.27 -6.58
CA THR A 140 5.57 11.43 -6.28
C THR A 140 7.05 11.08 -6.32
N ALA A 141 7.44 9.91 -5.82
CA ALA A 141 8.82 9.44 -5.84
C ALA A 141 9.41 9.35 -7.26
N ILE A 142 8.59 9.00 -8.24
CA ILE A 142 8.99 9.00 -9.66
C ILE A 142 8.91 10.41 -10.22
N ALA A 143 7.77 11.06 -10.09
CA ALA A 143 7.48 12.35 -10.74
C ALA A 143 8.40 13.49 -10.29
N LYS A 144 8.86 13.48 -9.03
CA LYS A 144 9.76 14.50 -8.46
C LYS A 144 11.23 14.09 -8.39
N SER A 145 11.60 12.91 -8.91
CA SER A 145 13.01 12.52 -8.98
C SER A 145 13.74 13.33 -10.06
N GLU A 146 15.05 13.44 -9.94
CA GLU A 146 15.90 14.09 -10.95
C GLU A 146 15.82 13.39 -12.31
N ASN A 147 15.63 12.07 -12.31
CA ASN A 147 15.45 11.26 -13.52
C ASN A 147 14.25 10.31 -13.36
N PRO A 148 13.03 10.74 -13.74
CA PRO A 148 11.81 9.95 -13.56
C PRO A 148 11.85 8.58 -14.27
N THR A 149 12.45 8.51 -15.46
CA THR A 149 12.56 7.27 -16.22
C THR A 149 13.44 6.24 -15.50
N GLN A 150 14.60 6.66 -14.97
CA GLN A 150 15.47 5.78 -14.19
C GLN A 150 14.83 5.40 -12.88
N MET A 151 14.14 6.34 -12.20
CA MET A 151 13.45 6.04 -10.95
C MET A 151 12.31 5.05 -11.17
N ALA A 152 11.54 5.16 -12.24
CA ALA A 152 10.50 4.19 -12.58
C ALA A 152 11.08 2.77 -12.78
N LEU A 153 12.21 2.66 -13.47
CA LEU A 153 12.92 1.39 -13.62
C LEU A 153 13.42 0.86 -12.27
N ALA A 154 14.02 1.72 -11.46
CA ALA A 154 14.50 1.35 -10.12
C ALA A 154 13.36 0.84 -9.24
N MET A 155 12.19 1.50 -9.26
CA MET A 155 11.00 1.07 -8.52
C MET A 155 10.49 -0.29 -8.99
N LYS A 156 10.42 -0.52 -10.30
CA LYS A 156 10.06 -1.83 -10.86
C LYS A 156 10.98 -2.93 -10.34
N LEU A 157 12.29 -2.74 -10.46
CA LEU A 157 13.28 -3.72 -10.00
C LEU A 157 13.22 -3.95 -8.48
N ALA A 158 12.95 -2.90 -7.70
CA ALA A 158 12.79 -2.98 -6.25
C ALA A 158 11.58 -3.84 -5.85
N VAL A 159 10.44 -3.64 -6.51
CA VAL A 159 9.23 -4.45 -6.27
C VAL A 159 9.48 -5.92 -6.61
N GLU A 160 10.10 -6.20 -7.75
CA GLU A 160 10.44 -7.56 -8.17
C GLU A 160 11.42 -8.20 -7.18
N SER A 161 12.47 -7.50 -6.80
CA SER A 161 13.50 -7.96 -5.84
C SER A 161 12.89 -8.24 -4.47
N GLY A 162 12.12 -7.30 -3.91
CA GLY A 162 11.50 -7.46 -2.60
C GLY A 162 10.52 -8.64 -2.58
N ARG A 163 9.74 -8.84 -3.65
CA ARG A 163 8.84 -9.99 -3.77
C ARG A 163 9.58 -11.32 -3.83
N LEU A 164 10.70 -11.37 -4.53
CA LEU A 164 11.55 -12.58 -4.59
C LEU A 164 12.18 -12.86 -3.22
N ALA A 165 12.69 -11.84 -2.54
CA ALA A 165 13.26 -11.96 -1.20
C ALA A 165 12.22 -12.47 -0.18
N HIS A 166 11.00 -11.91 -0.20
CA HIS A 166 9.90 -12.36 0.65
C HIS A 166 9.60 -13.85 0.44
N LYS A 167 9.44 -14.27 -0.82
CA LYS A 167 9.16 -15.68 -1.16
C LYS A 167 10.28 -16.64 -0.82
N SER A 168 11.53 -16.18 -0.85
CA SER A 168 12.71 -17.00 -0.52
C SER A 168 12.89 -17.18 0.98
N GLY A 169 12.30 -16.30 1.78
CA GLY A 169 12.47 -16.27 3.21
C GLY A 169 13.81 -15.69 3.65
N ARG A 170 13.78 -14.90 4.70
CA ARG A 170 14.99 -14.32 5.30
C ARG A 170 15.68 -15.36 6.19
N ILE A 171 17.01 -15.42 6.16
CA ILE A 171 17.77 -16.20 7.15
C ILE A 171 17.52 -15.65 8.56
N PRO A 172 17.43 -16.50 9.59
CA PRO A 172 17.30 -16.06 10.97
C PRO A 172 18.48 -15.14 11.38
N LYS A 173 18.17 -14.09 12.12
CA LYS A 173 19.20 -13.28 12.77
C LYS A 173 19.90 -14.12 13.81
N SER A 174 21.21 -14.24 13.74
CA SER A 174 22.04 -15.03 14.67
C SER A 174 23.26 -14.22 15.12
N GLN A 175 23.95 -14.72 16.16
CA GLN A 175 25.28 -14.22 16.51
C GLN A 175 26.24 -14.45 15.33
N PRO A 176 27.27 -13.63 15.19
CA PRO A 176 28.27 -13.83 14.14
C PRO A 176 28.82 -15.26 14.20
N SER A 177 28.79 -15.96 13.09
CA SER A 177 29.51 -17.22 12.96
C SER A 177 30.88 -16.97 12.34
N PRO A 178 31.87 -17.86 12.56
CA PRO A 178 33.17 -17.76 11.89
C PRO A 178 32.94 -17.60 10.37
N SER A 179 33.60 -16.68 9.78
CA SER A 179 33.55 -16.45 8.37
C SER A 179 34.02 -17.62 7.57
N SER A 180 34.43 -18.16 6.98
CA SER A 180 34.85 -19.36 6.24
C SER A 180 35.63 -20.32 7.14
N PRO A 181 35.46 -21.63 6.99
CA PRO A 181 36.35 -22.60 7.64
C PRO A 181 37.78 -22.37 7.20
N GLU A 182 38.68 -22.46 8.16
CA GLU A 182 40.12 -22.31 7.95
C GLU A 182 40.72 -23.39 7.03
N LYS A 183 39.99 -24.46 6.75
CA LYS A 183 40.44 -25.56 5.87
C LYS A 183 39.46 -25.75 4.74
N GLY A 184 39.96 -26.02 3.52
CA GLY A 184 39.19 -26.20 2.31
C GLY A 184 38.06 -27.21 2.49
N ILE A 185 36.90 -26.87 1.92
CA ILE A 185 35.63 -27.49 2.25
C ILE A 185 35.15 -28.43 1.20
N ILE A 186 35.86 -28.66 0.18
CA ILE A 186 35.50 -29.66 -0.83
C ILE A 186 36.33 -30.88 -0.55
N GLU A 187 35.80 -31.75 0.30
CA GLU A 187 36.21 -33.14 0.26
C GLU A 187 35.58 -33.74 -1.00
N SER A 188 36.44 -34.17 -1.88
CA SER A 188 36.14 -34.87 -3.14
C SER A 188 35.38 -36.17 -2.93
#